data_35cab36210e9465e1b6741f47bfe2a70
#
_entry.id   35cab36210e9465e1b6741f47bfe2a70
#
_cell.length_a   1.000
_cell.length_b   1.000
_cell.length_c   1.000
_cell.angle_alpha   90.00
_cell.angle_beta   90.00
_cell.angle_gamma   90.00
#
_symmetry.space_group_name_H-M   'P 1'
#
loop_
_entity.id
_entity.type
_entity.pdbx_description
1 polymer ?
#
loop_
_entity_poly.entity_id
_entity_poly.type
_entity_poly.pdbx_seq_one_letter_code
_entity_poly.pdbx_strand_id
1 'polypeptide(L)'
;ATRARYEARLEESKVVLIRALISDQLRYIAVAKQYFHVQDLAEIRRRRIGTGRIGGKAAGMMLAYRILIEAQESEGDASNGFGCLRVPESWFIGSDLLYTFMALNHLFHWNDQKYKTESEMRADYPLIVEEFEQGQFPQDFLESLRILLRQLGKTPIIVRSSSHLEDNFGTAFAGKYESIFCPNQGSL
;
A
#
# COMPACT_ATOMS: atom_id res chain seq x y z
N ALA A 1 32.24 -12.98 17.19
CA ALA A 1 31.85 -13.71 15.96
C ALA A 1 30.34 -13.98 15.92
N THR A 2 29.71 -14.46 16.98
CA THR A 2 28.29 -14.86 17.01
C THR A 2 27.35 -13.67 16.85
N ARG A 3 27.57 -12.57 17.57
CA ARG A 3 26.73 -11.36 17.53
C ARG A 3 26.70 -10.74 16.12
N ALA A 4 27.87 -10.54 15.51
CA ALA A 4 27.96 -9.98 14.15
C ALA A 4 27.25 -10.86 13.11
N ARG A 5 27.25 -12.19 13.29
CA ARG A 5 26.51 -13.11 12.43
C ARG A 5 24.99 -12.96 12.57
N TYR A 6 24.50 -12.74 13.79
CA TYR A 6 23.07 -12.48 14.03
C TYR A 6 22.64 -11.13 13.47
N GLU A 7 23.43 -10.09 13.64
CA GLU A 7 23.17 -8.77 13.09
C GLU A 7 23.10 -8.80 11.54
N ALA A 8 24.06 -9.49 10.90
CA ALA A 8 24.03 -9.65 9.43
C ALA A 8 22.78 -10.41 8.95
N ARG A 9 22.38 -11.48 9.65
CA ARG A 9 21.16 -12.22 9.30
C ARG A 9 19.89 -11.41 9.53
N LEU A 10 19.86 -10.54 10.54
CA LEU A 10 18.75 -9.64 10.79
C LEU A 10 18.60 -8.64 9.66
N GLU A 11 19.70 -8.02 9.25
CA GLU A 11 19.70 -7.05 8.12
C GLU A 11 19.27 -7.72 6.80
N GLU A 12 19.77 -8.92 6.52
CA GLU A 12 19.35 -9.70 5.37
C GLU A 12 17.84 -9.99 5.41
N SER A 13 17.32 -10.41 6.56
CA SER A 13 15.89 -10.68 6.75
C SER A 13 15.04 -9.43 6.57
N LYS A 14 15.48 -8.25 7.03
CA LYS A 14 14.81 -6.97 6.80
C LYS A 14 14.71 -6.67 5.30
N VAL A 15 15.81 -6.80 4.56
CA VAL A 15 15.82 -6.58 3.11
C VAL A 15 14.85 -7.51 2.39
N VAL A 16 14.85 -8.80 2.75
CA VAL A 16 13.91 -9.79 2.18
C VAL A 16 12.46 -9.39 2.44
N LEU A 17 12.14 -9.00 3.68
CA LEU A 17 10.80 -8.58 4.06
C LEU A 17 10.37 -7.28 3.35
N ILE A 18 11.25 -6.28 3.25
CA ILE A 18 10.96 -5.03 2.52
C ILE A 18 10.63 -5.34 1.06
N ARG A 19 11.43 -6.20 0.41
CA ARG A 19 11.19 -6.61 -0.98
C ARG A 19 9.89 -7.36 -1.17
N ALA A 20 9.54 -8.22 -0.25
CA ALA A 20 8.33 -9.04 -0.32
C ALA A 20 7.06 -8.25 -0.02
N LEU A 21 7.12 -7.29 0.91
CA LEU A 21 5.95 -6.58 1.42
C LEU A 21 5.73 -5.24 0.75
N ILE A 22 6.80 -4.54 0.38
CA ILE A 22 6.74 -3.12 0.05
C ILE A 22 7.25 -2.85 -1.37
N SER A 23 8.56 -2.95 -1.60
CA SER A 23 9.18 -2.54 -2.87
C SER A 23 10.47 -3.31 -3.16
N ASP A 24 10.71 -3.61 -4.43
CA ASP A 24 11.99 -4.16 -4.92
C ASP A 24 12.94 -3.09 -5.46
N GLN A 25 12.56 -1.82 -5.39
CA GLN A 25 13.41 -0.72 -5.83
C GLN A 25 14.61 -0.54 -4.90
N LEU A 26 15.81 -0.67 -5.45
CA LEU A 26 17.05 -0.61 -4.68
C LEU A 26 17.20 0.70 -3.89
N ARG A 27 16.81 1.83 -4.48
CA ARG A 27 16.85 3.14 -3.81
C ARG A 27 15.94 3.18 -2.59
N TYR A 28 14.71 2.65 -2.71
CA TYR A 28 13.79 2.54 -1.58
C TYR A 28 14.36 1.63 -0.49
N ILE A 29 14.83 0.44 -0.86
CA ILE A 29 15.40 -0.54 0.08
C ILE A 29 16.59 0.05 0.82
N ALA A 30 17.47 0.78 0.13
CA ALA A 30 18.67 1.39 0.72
C ALA A 30 18.32 2.35 1.88
N VAL A 31 17.22 3.10 1.75
CA VAL A 31 16.73 3.99 2.81
C VAL A 31 15.91 3.21 3.83
N ALA A 32 14.93 2.43 3.38
CA ALA A 32 13.98 1.73 4.24
C ALA A 32 14.64 0.79 5.26
N LYS A 33 15.71 0.09 4.87
CA LYS A 33 16.45 -0.81 5.78
C LYS A 33 17.10 -0.10 6.97
N GLN A 34 17.35 1.20 6.88
CA GLN A 34 17.94 2.00 7.96
C GLN A 34 16.89 2.34 9.03
N TYR A 35 15.66 2.60 8.60
CA TYR A 35 14.60 3.13 9.46
C TYR A 35 13.58 2.05 9.93
N PHE A 36 13.26 1.05 9.09
CA PHE A 36 12.32 0.03 9.51
C PHE A 36 12.95 -0.98 10.47
N HIS A 37 12.22 -1.26 11.55
CA HIS A 37 12.46 -2.41 12.41
C HIS A 37 11.65 -3.62 11.92
N VAL A 38 12.03 -4.81 12.38
CA VAL A 38 11.29 -6.05 12.03
C VAL A 38 9.85 -5.99 12.49
N GLN A 39 9.58 -5.33 13.61
CA GLN A 39 8.23 -5.13 14.15
C GLN A 39 7.35 -4.32 13.20
N ASP A 40 7.90 -3.27 12.55
CA ASP A 40 7.16 -2.47 11.57
C ASP A 40 6.76 -3.32 10.36
N LEU A 41 7.68 -4.15 9.89
CA LEU A 41 7.44 -5.06 8.76
C LEU A 41 6.43 -6.16 9.12
N ALA A 42 6.49 -6.67 10.34
CA ALA A 42 5.50 -7.61 10.86
C ALA A 42 4.10 -6.98 10.95
N GLU A 43 4.03 -5.71 11.37
CA GLU A 43 2.78 -4.97 11.45
C GLU A 43 2.20 -4.69 10.05
N ILE A 44 3.00 -4.28 9.08
CA ILE A 44 2.58 -4.14 7.68
C ILE A 44 2.00 -5.46 7.17
N ARG A 45 2.69 -6.58 7.43
CA ARG A 45 2.22 -7.91 7.05
C ARG A 45 0.88 -8.25 7.70
N ARG A 46 0.70 -7.96 8.98
CA ARG A 46 -0.53 -8.24 9.74
C ARG A 46 -1.71 -7.45 9.23
N ARG A 47 -1.49 -6.18 8.83
CA ARG A 47 -2.52 -5.27 8.32
C ARG A 47 -2.73 -5.35 6.82
N ARG A 48 -2.11 -6.30 6.15
CA ARG A 48 -2.26 -6.49 4.71
C ARG A 48 -3.30 -7.57 4.41
N ILE A 49 -4.26 -7.23 3.56
CA ILE A 49 -5.19 -8.16 2.93
C ILE A 49 -4.58 -8.58 1.58
N GLY A 50 -4.48 -9.87 1.34
CA GLY A 50 -3.79 -10.43 0.18
C GLY A 50 -2.31 -10.69 0.43
N THR A 51 -1.59 -11.08 -0.61
CA THR A 51 -0.18 -11.52 -0.57
C THR A 51 0.77 -10.60 -1.34
N GLY A 52 0.24 -9.73 -2.18
CA GLY A 52 1.00 -8.78 -2.98
C GLY A 52 1.65 -7.66 -2.17
N ARG A 53 2.43 -6.83 -2.83
CA ARG A 53 3.06 -5.67 -2.20
C ARG A 53 2.06 -4.56 -1.93
N ILE A 54 2.34 -3.74 -0.92
CA ILE A 54 1.64 -2.48 -0.74
C ILE A 54 2.10 -1.48 -1.80
N GLY A 55 1.24 -0.51 -2.16
CA GLY A 55 1.57 0.46 -3.20
C GLY A 55 2.52 1.57 -2.76
N GLY A 56 2.95 2.41 -3.71
CA GLY A 56 3.94 3.47 -3.50
C GLY A 56 3.53 4.51 -2.46
N LYS A 57 2.29 4.99 -2.49
CA LYS A 57 1.77 5.95 -1.50
C LYS A 57 1.82 5.39 -0.07
N ALA A 58 1.41 4.14 0.12
CA ALA A 58 1.48 3.48 1.42
C ALA A 58 2.94 3.29 1.87
N ALA A 59 3.81 2.85 0.96
CA ALA A 59 5.22 2.67 1.21
C ALA A 59 5.92 3.97 1.63
N GLY A 60 5.66 5.06 0.89
CA GLY A 60 6.19 6.40 1.19
C GLY A 60 5.71 6.92 2.54
N MET A 61 4.42 6.81 2.83
CA MET A 61 3.83 7.22 4.11
C MET A 61 4.46 6.48 5.29
N MET A 62 4.60 5.16 5.20
CA MET A 62 5.17 4.36 6.29
C MET A 62 6.64 4.68 6.52
N LEU A 63 7.41 4.88 5.46
CA LEU A 63 8.82 5.24 5.57
C LEU A 63 8.99 6.64 6.16
N ALA A 64 8.25 7.63 5.68
CA ALA A 64 8.28 8.99 6.19
C ALA A 64 7.94 9.03 7.70
N TYR A 65 6.93 8.29 8.11
CA TYR A 65 6.57 8.17 9.53
C TYR A 65 7.73 7.62 10.37
N ARG A 66 8.39 6.56 9.91
CA ARG A 66 9.52 5.98 10.65
C ARG A 66 10.71 6.94 10.73
N ILE A 67 11.02 7.66 9.67
CA ILE A 67 12.07 8.69 9.68
C ILE A 67 11.75 9.78 10.72
N LEU A 68 10.51 10.24 10.75
CA LEU A 68 10.09 11.30 11.69
C LEU A 68 10.12 10.84 13.17
N ILE A 69 9.71 9.59 13.44
CA ILE A 69 9.79 9.02 14.79
C ILE A 69 11.25 8.90 15.24
N GLU A 70 12.13 8.40 14.39
CA GLU A 70 13.54 8.23 14.74
C GLU A 70 14.25 9.59 14.94
N ALA A 71 13.89 10.60 14.14
CA ALA A 71 14.37 11.96 14.35
C ALA A 71 13.93 12.52 15.71
N GLN A 72 12.68 12.31 16.10
CA GLN A 72 12.15 12.70 17.39
C GLN A 72 12.86 12.00 18.57
N GLU A 73 13.10 10.70 18.45
CA GLU A 73 13.79 9.91 19.49
C GLU A 73 15.26 10.33 19.64
N SER A 74 15.89 10.78 18.55
CA SER A 74 17.31 11.16 18.53
C SER A 74 17.56 12.56 19.13
N GLU A 75 16.62 13.49 18.98
CA GLU A 75 16.80 14.88 19.43
C GLU A 75 16.47 15.11 20.92
N GLY A 76 15.86 14.14 21.59
CA GLY A 76 15.63 14.15 23.06
C GLY A 76 14.76 15.30 23.61
N ASP A 77 14.27 16.18 22.73
CA ASP A 77 13.51 17.36 23.11
C ASP A 77 12.08 17.30 22.55
N ALA A 78 11.12 17.10 23.46
CA ALA A 78 9.68 17.12 23.15
C ALA A 78 9.18 18.50 22.65
N SER A 79 10.04 19.53 22.64
CA SER A 79 9.68 20.90 22.28
C SER A 79 9.63 21.15 20.77
N ASN A 80 10.19 20.26 19.93
CA ASN A 80 10.32 20.47 18.48
C ASN A 80 9.04 20.22 17.65
N GLY A 81 7.87 20.17 18.25
CA GLY A 81 6.59 20.14 17.54
C GLY A 81 6.19 18.77 16.93
N PHE A 82 7.07 17.78 16.89
CA PHE A 82 6.78 16.45 16.38
C PHE A 82 5.95 15.58 17.34
N GLY A 83 5.82 15.95 18.60
CA GLY A 83 5.02 15.24 19.60
C GLY A 83 3.52 15.14 19.30
N CYS A 84 3.03 15.93 18.33
CA CYS A 84 1.64 15.89 17.85
C CYS A 84 1.46 15.00 16.59
N LEU A 85 2.52 14.46 16.00
CA LEU A 85 2.41 13.64 14.80
C LEU A 85 1.67 12.34 15.10
N ARG A 86 0.54 12.17 14.45
CA ARG A 86 -0.23 10.92 14.46
C ARG A 86 -0.43 10.44 13.04
N VAL A 87 -0.14 9.17 12.80
CA VAL A 87 -0.48 8.50 11.55
C VAL A 87 -1.81 7.79 11.74
N PRO A 88 -2.76 7.97 10.82
CA PRO A 88 -4.01 7.24 10.85
C PRO A 88 -3.76 5.73 10.83
N GLU A 89 -4.54 5.00 11.58
CA GLU A 89 -4.52 3.55 11.52
C GLU A 89 -4.84 3.13 10.08
N SER A 90 -3.98 2.30 9.49
CA SER A 90 -4.04 1.98 8.07
C SER A 90 -3.97 0.48 7.84
N TRP A 91 -4.76 0.01 6.88
CA TRP A 91 -4.68 -1.34 6.31
C TRP A 91 -4.28 -1.25 4.86
N PHE A 92 -3.70 -2.32 4.35
CA PHE A 92 -3.14 -2.36 3.02
C PHE A 92 -3.79 -3.47 2.21
N ILE A 93 -4.14 -3.16 0.98
CA ILE A 93 -4.59 -4.16 0.03
C ILE A 93 -3.41 -4.48 -0.88
N GLY A 94 -3.04 -5.76 -0.94
CA GLY A 94 -1.92 -6.22 -1.76
C GLY A 94 -2.21 -6.07 -3.25
N SER A 95 -1.16 -5.83 -4.03
CA SER A 95 -1.26 -5.65 -5.49
C SER A 95 -1.79 -6.89 -6.24
N ASP A 96 -1.72 -8.06 -5.62
CA ASP A 96 -2.26 -9.32 -6.15
C ASP A 96 -3.78 -9.27 -6.33
N LEU A 97 -4.49 -8.49 -5.49
CA LEU A 97 -5.94 -8.39 -5.61
C LEU A 97 -6.39 -7.83 -6.95
N LEU A 98 -5.70 -6.84 -7.51
CA LEU A 98 -6.03 -6.29 -8.83
C LEU A 98 -5.97 -7.38 -9.90
N TYR A 99 -4.90 -8.16 -9.92
CA TYR A 99 -4.72 -9.24 -10.91
C TYR A 99 -5.74 -10.36 -10.70
N THR A 100 -6.04 -10.71 -9.45
CA THR A 100 -7.06 -11.71 -9.13
C THR A 100 -8.46 -11.23 -9.56
N PHE A 101 -8.78 -9.96 -9.31
CA PHE A 101 -10.02 -9.34 -9.78
C PHE A 101 -10.13 -9.36 -11.29
N MET A 102 -9.09 -8.93 -12.01
CA MET A 102 -9.08 -8.95 -13.48
C MET A 102 -9.21 -10.36 -14.03
N ALA A 103 -8.55 -11.36 -13.41
CA ALA A 103 -8.67 -12.76 -13.81
C ALA A 103 -10.09 -13.29 -13.62
N LEU A 104 -10.70 -13.04 -12.47
CA LEU A 104 -12.03 -13.50 -12.13
C LEU A 104 -13.11 -12.94 -13.07
N ASN A 105 -12.94 -11.68 -13.49
CA ASN A 105 -13.88 -10.97 -14.34
C ASN A 105 -13.48 -10.93 -15.83
N HIS A 106 -12.48 -11.71 -16.24
CA HIS A 106 -12.00 -11.79 -17.63
C HIS A 106 -11.54 -10.45 -18.23
N LEU A 107 -11.02 -9.52 -17.43
CA LEU A 107 -10.68 -8.14 -17.81
C LEU A 107 -9.27 -7.98 -18.41
N PHE A 108 -8.50 -9.05 -18.57
CA PHE A 108 -7.13 -8.95 -19.09
C PHE A 108 -7.04 -8.47 -20.54
N HIS A 109 -8.10 -8.57 -21.32
CA HIS A 109 -8.14 -8.02 -22.68
C HIS A 109 -7.96 -6.51 -22.72
N TRP A 110 -8.26 -5.79 -21.62
CA TRP A 110 -8.02 -4.35 -21.52
C TRP A 110 -6.54 -3.95 -21.34
N ASN A 111 -5.63 -4.89 -21.13
CA ASN A 111 -4.20 -4.61 -20.97
C ASN A 111 -3.52 -4.14 -22.27
N ASP A 112 -4.19 -4.21 -23.40
CA ASP A 112 -3.69 -3.77 -24.71
C ASP A 112 -3.80 -2.26 -24.93
N GLN A 113 -4.43 -1.50 -23.99
CA GLN A 113 -4.66 -0.04 -24.12
C GLN A 113 -3.38 0.73 -24.46
N LYS A 114 -2.23 0.31 -23.95
CA LYS A 114 -0.93 0.95 -24.24
C LYS A 114 -0.50 0.88 -25.72
N TYR A 115 -1.16 0.06 -26.52
CA TYR A 115 -0.90 -0.10 -27.96
C TYR A 115 -1.92 0.59 -28.83
N LYS A 116 -2.99 1.18 -28.24
CA LYS A 116 -4.08 1.83 -28.94
C LYS A 116 -3.81 3.32 -29.14
N THR A 117 -4.46 3.90 -30.12
CA THR A 117 -4.47 5.36 -30.33
C THR A 117 -5.28 6.05 -29.24
N GLU A 118 -5.07 7.36 -29.07
CA GLU A 118 -5.84 8.14 -28.09
C GLU A 118 -7.36 8.08 -28.36
N SER A 119 -7.77 8.09 -29.62
CA SER A 119 -9.19 8.01 -30.01
C SER A 119 -9.81 6.66 -29.62
N GLU A 120 -9.09 5.57 -29.83
CA GLU A 120 -9.53 4.24 -29.42
C GLU A 120 -9.60 4.11 -27.89
N MET A 121 -8.58 4.61 -27.17
CA MET A 121 -8.60 4.62 -25.70
C MET A 121 -9.79 5.42 -25.14
N ARG A 122 -10.13 6.57 -25.77
CA ARG A 122 -11.29 7.37 -25.35
C ARG A 122 -12.62 6.66 -25.63
N ALA A 123 -12.70 5.89 -26.71
CA ALA A 123 -13.89 5.10 -27.03
C ALA A 123 -14.06 3.91 -26.08
N ASP A 124 -12.96 3.24 -25.71
CA ASP A 124 -12.96 2.10 -24.80
C ASP A 124 -13.22 2.47 -23.34
N TYR A 125 -12.85 3.68 -22.93
CA TYR A 125 -12.88 4.10 -21.51
C TYR A 125 -14.24 3.87 -20.82
N PRO A 126 -15.39 4.24 -21.40
CA PRO A 126 -16.70 4.00 -20.79
C PRO A 126 -16.98 2.50 -20.57
N LEU A 127 -16.56 1.64 -21.52
CA LEU A 127 -16.73 0.19 -21.42
C LEU A 127 -15.84 -0.40 -20.33
N ILE A 128 -14.59 0.07 -20.25
CA ILE A 128 -13.67 -0.33 -19.17
C ILE A 128 -14.27 0.00 -17.82
N VAL A 129 -14.78 1.23 -17.64
CA VAL A 129 -15.40 1.65 -16.39
C VAL A 129 -16.58 0.74 -16.03
N GLU A 130 -17.49 0.53 -17.00
CA GLU A 130 -18.67 -0.31 -16.80
C GLU A 130 -18.31 -1.75 -16.39
N GLU A 131 -17.38 -2.39 -17.10
CA GLU A 131 -16.97 -3.77 -16.81
C GLU A 131 -16.26 -3.88 -15.44
N PHE A 132 -15.44 -2.89 -15.07
CA PHE A 132 -14.80 -2.87 -13.76
C PHE A 132 -15.80 -2.65 -12.63
N GLU A 133 -16.78 -1.76 -12.80
CA GLU A 133 -17.81 -1.50 -11.79
C GLU A 133 -18.78 -2.69 -11.59
N GLN A 134 -19.05 -3.46 -12.64
CA GLN A 134 -19.88 -4.66 -12.57
C GLN A 134 -19.09 -5.89 -12.08
N GLY A 135 -17.79 -5.79 -11.98
CA GLY A 135 -16.90 -6.89 -11.58
C GLY A 135 -17.13 -7.37 -10.16
N GLN A 136 -16.94 -8.66 -9.95
CA GLN A 136 -17.05 -9.32 -8.66
C GLN A 136 -15.69 -9.46 -7.98
N PHE A 137 -15.62 -9.19 -6.70
CA PHE A 137 -14.44 -9.43 -5.90
C PHE A 137 -14.34 -10.90 -5.46
N PRO A 138 -13.11 -11.42 -5.27
CA PRO A 138 -12.91 -12.75 -4.69
C PRO A 138 -13.56 -12.86 -3.30
N GLN A 139 -14.13 -14.02 -2.99
CA GLN A 139 -14.85 -14.22 -1.72
C GLN A 139 -13.97 -14.11 -0.48
N ASP A 140 -12.75 -14.60 -0.55
CA ASP A 140 -11.75 -14.49 0.53
C ASP A 140 -11.38 -13.04 0.84
N PHE A 141 -11.30 -12.20 -0.19
CA PHE A 141 -11.12 -10.75 -0.02
C PHE A 141 -12.34 -10.12 0.66
N LEU A 142 -13.55 -10.41 0.19
CA LEU A 142 -14.78 -9.90 0.79
C LEU A 142 -14.92 -10.30 2.25
N GLU A 143 -14.54 -11.52 2.60
CA GLU A 143 -14.56 -12.01 3.97
C GLU A 143 -13.54 -11.26 4.85
N SER A 144 -12.31 -11.09 4.35
CA SER A 144 -11.27 -10.31 5.03
C SER A 144 -11.70 -8.85 5.25
N LEU A 145 -12.33 -8.25 4.24
CA LEU A 145 -12.85 -6.88 4.33
C LEU A 145 -14.01 -6.78 5.35
N ARG A 146 -14.92 -7.75 5.38
CA ARG A 146 -16.00 -7.79 6.38
C ARG A 146 -15.46 -7.88 7.81
N ILE A 147 -14.42 -8.70 8.03
CA ILE A 147 -13.78 -8.80 9.34
C ILE A 147 -13.18 -7.45 9.73
N LEU A 148 -12.46 -6.81 8.80
CA LEU A 148 -11.89 -5.48 9.03
C LEU A 148 -12.97 -4.43 9.36
N LEU A 149 -14.02 -4.36 8.56
CA LEU A 149 -15.11 -3.40 8.79
C LEU A 149 -15.82 -3.61 10.12
N ARG A 150 -15.98 -4.86 10.57
CA ARG A 150 -16.50 -5.16 11.92
C ARG A 150 -15.58 -4.66 13.02
N GLN A 151 -14.27 -4.78 12.86
CA GLN A 151 -13.29 -4.26 13.83
C GLN A 151 -13.31 -2.73 13.90
N LEU A 152 -13.47 -2.07 12.76
CA LEU A 152 -13.56 -0.61 12.67
C LEU A 152 -14.91 -0.05 13.20
N GLY A 153 -15.95 -0.89 13.24
CA GLY A 153 -17.29 -0.46 13.64
C GLY A 153 -17.82 0.63 12.71
N LYS A 154 -18.24 1.75 13.29
CA LYS A 154 -18.78 2.91 12.56
C LYS A 154 -17.75 4.03 12.33
N THR A 155 -16.47 3.73 12.48
CA THR A 155 -15.41 4.72 12.24
C THR A 155 -15.36 5.06 10.75
N PRO A 156 -15.44 6.35 10.36
CA PRO A 156 -15.27 6.75 8.96
C PRO A 156 -13.90 6.33 8.42
N ILE A 157 -13.87 5.91 7.18
CA ILE A 157 -12.67 5.44 6.51
C ILE A 157 -12.41 6.24 5.22
N ILE A 158 -11.16 6.30 4.82
CA ILE A 158 -10.76 6.78 3.51
C ILE A 158 -10.08 5.64 2.76
N VAL A 159 -10.58 5.34 1.56
CA VAL A 159 -9.97 4.39 0.64
C VAL A 159 -9.11 5.18 -0.35
N ARG A 160 -7.83 4.85 -0.41
CA ARG A 160 -6.87 5.55 -1.26
C ARG A 160 -6.20 4.58 -2.22
N SER A 161 -6.18 4.91 -3.50
CA SER A 161 -5.34 4.21 -4.45
C SER A 161 -3.88 4.32 -4.06
N SER A 162 -3.10 3.29 -4.32
CA SER A 162 -1.69 3.23 -3.97
C SER A 162 -0.93 2.42 -5.02
N SER A 163 -0.85 2.96 -6.23
CA SER A 163 -0.08 2.36 -7.32
C SER A 163 1.42 2.54 -7.09
N HIS A 164 2.24 1.60 -7.59
CA HIS A 164 3.69 1.77 -7.65
C HIS A 164 4.14 2.95 -8.50
N LEU A 165 3.28 3.44 -9.41
CA LEU A 165 3.56 4.58 -10.29
C LEU A 165 3.23 5.92 -9.63
N GLU A 166 2.45 5.95 -8.55
CA GLU A 166 1.90 7.18 -7.98
C GLU A 166 2.95 8.02 -7.26
N ASP A 167 3.78 7.40 -6.45
CA ASP A 167 4.81 8.07 -5.64
C ASP A 167 6.15 7.35 -5.79
N ASN A 168 6.62 7.22 -7.02
CA ASN A 168 7.87 6.57 -7.30
C ASN A 168 9.05 7.55 -7.19
N PHE A 169 10.23 7.06 -6.82
CA PHE A 169 11.46 7.85 -6.82
C PHE A 169 11.70 8.45 -8.22
N GLY A 170 11.52 9.78 -8.32
CA GLY A 170 11.77 10.55 -9.54
C GLY A 170 10.58 10.81 -10.46
N THR A 171 9.40 10.22 -10.18
CA THR A 171 8.16 10.54 -10.93
C THR A 171 6.97 10.56 -9.98
N ALA A 172 6.29 11.68 -9.90
CA ALA A 172 5.04 11.82 -9.17
C ALA A 172 3.90 12.03 -10.19
N PHE A 173 2.85 11.21 -10.09
CA PHE A 173 1.63 11.37 -10.88
C PHE A 173 0.53 11.97 -10.01
N ALA A 174 0.69 13.22 -9.62
CA ALA A 174 -0.31 13.93 -8.85
C ALA A 174 -1.63 14.11 -9.64
N GLY A 175 -2.77 13.97 -8.96
CA GLY A 175 -4.09 14.24 -9.51
C GLY A 175 -4.69 13.17 -10.43
N LYS A 176 -4.01 12.01 -10.61
CA LYS A 176 -4.54 10.89 -11.42
C LYS A 176 -5.21 9.80 -10.59
N TYR A 177 -5.08 9.87 -9.28
CA TYR A 177 -5.56 8.84 -8.36
C TYR A 177 -6.52 9.44 -7.37
N GLU A 178 -7.58 8.71 -7.08
CA GLU A 178 -8.65 9.16 -6.23
C GLU A 178 -8.49 8.74 -4.77
N SER A 179 -9.15 9.50 -3.91
CA SER A 179 -9.34 9.15 -2.50
C SER A 179 -10.84 9.23 -2.21
N ILE A 180 -11.44 8.13 -1.76
CA ILE A 180 -12.87 8.01 -1.52
C ILE A 180 -13.11 7.99 -0.02
N PHE A 181 -13.89 8.97 0.46
CA PHE A 181 -14.31 9.03 1.86
C PHE A 181 -15.59 8.21 2.04
N CYS A 182 -15.52 7.22 2.90
CA CYS A 182 -16.64 6.36 3.24
C CYS A 182 -17.07 6.62 4.69
N PRO A 183 -18.33 7.05 4.94
CA PRO A 183 -18.81 7.31 6.30
C PRO A 183 -18.93 6.05 7.15
N ASN A 184 -18.91 4.87 6.55
CA ASN A 184 -18.99 3.56 7.21
C ASN A 184 -20.20 3.42 8.17
N GLN A 185 -21.34 3.94 7.75
CA GLN A 185 -22.60 3.93 8.54
C GLN A 185 -23.63 2.92 8.02
N GLY A 186 -23.31 2.19 6.96
CA GLY A 186 -24.17 1.17 6.36
C GLY A 186 -24.26 -0.12 7.17
N SER A 187 -25.13 -1.03 6.74
CA SER A 187 -25.16 -2.42 7.19
C SER A 187 -24.12 -3.24 6.42
N LEU A 188 -23.52 -4.19 7.11
CA LEU A 188 -22.59 -5.16 6.52
C LEU A 188 -23.33 -6.30 5.82
#